data_ab4e60f41869959f68996ce9e7ce3b74
#
_entry.id   ab4e60f41869959f68996ce9e7ce3b74
#
_cell.length_a   1.000
_cell.length_b   1.000
_cell.length_c   1.000
_cell.angle_alpha   90.00
_cell.angle_beta   90.00
_cell.angle_gamma   90.00
#
_symmetry.space_group_name_H-M   'P 1'
#
loop_
_entity.id
_entity.type
_entity.pdbx_description
1 polymer ?
#
loop_
_entity_poly.entity_id
_entity_poly.type
_entity_poly.pdbx_seq_one_letter_code
_entity_poly.pdbx_strand_id
1 'polypeptide(L)'
;MSARFPGLIRAVHVTLGDQVKQGQVVADVEANESLKRYPLVAPISGTVVERRGNPGEFIADGPLLTLVNYEHAWVELNLFPGDAPLVRVGQAVVIKANGIEQRGRIDFVSHGSGRARVELDNRTLKWPKGLMVVADIVAGEISAPLVIDNRALQSFRDWTVVFIQVGNTYEIRPVRLGRSDGRVSEVLEGLNSGDRYVVGNSYLLKADLEKSGASHDH
;
A
#
# COMPACT_ATOMS: atom_id res chain seq x y z
N MET A 1 -4.89 18.92 21.48
CA MET A 1 -5.22 19.04 22.93
C MET A 1 -5.63 20.46 23.21
N SER A 2 -6.75 20.65 23.82
CA SER A 2 -7.26 21.98 24.22
C SER A 2 -7.38 22.03 25.73
N ALA A 3 -7.29 23.23 26.30
CA ALA A 3 -7.59 23.47 27.69
C ALA A 3 -9.06 23.11 27.98
N ARG A 4 -9.33 22.55 29.16
CA ARG A 4 -10.70 22.20 29.57
C ARG A 4 -11.55 23.44 29.86
N PHE A 5 -10.91 24.50 30.37
CA PHE A 5 -11.51 25.80 30.66
C PHE A 5 -10.60 26.91 30.16
N PRO A 6 -11.13 28.05 29.71
CA PRO A 6 -10.34 29.22 29.38
C PRO A 6 -9.49 29.68 30.56
N GLY A 7 -8.26 30.11 30.33
CA GLY A 7 -7.39 30.52 31.41
C GLY A 7 -6.00 30.98 30.98
N LEU A 8 -5.20 31.33 31.97
CA LEU A 8 -3.83 31.77 31.80
C LEU A 8 -2.88 30.58 31.83
N ILE A 9 -2.04 30.45 30.82
CA ILE A 9 -0.99 29.42 30.77
C ILE A 9 0.08 29.79 31.81
N ARG A 10 0.26 28.98 32.85
CA ARG A 10 1.25 29.22 33.90
C ARG A 10 2.60 28.57 33.61
N ALA A 11 2.57 27.38 33.03
CA ALA A 11 3.76 26.66 32.60
C ALA A 11 3.46 25.74 31.42
N VAL A 12 4.45 25.52 30.56
CA VAL A 12 4.45 24.47 29.56
C VAL A 12 5.70 23.64 29.77
N HIS A 13 5.52 22.32 29.96
CA HIS A 13 6.58 21.40 30.36
C HIS A 13 7.20 20.64 29.20
N VAL A 14 6.73 20.90 27.97
CA VAL A 14 7.16 20.20 26.75
C VAL A 14 7.45 21.19 25.63
N THR A 15 8.32 20.77 24.71
CA THR A 15 8.67 21.52 23.50
C THR A 15 8.32 20.70 22.23
N LEU A 16 8.48 21.34 21.05
CA LEU A 16 8.35 20.65 19.77
C LEU A 16 9.37 19.53 19.65
N GLY A 17 8.92 18.34 19.23
CA GLY A 17 9.74 17.15 19.11
C GLY A 17 9.78 16.25 20.34
N ASP A 18 9.34 16.73 21.52
CA ASP A 18 9.32 15.92 22.73
C ASP A 18 8.36 14.74 22.61
N GLN A 19 8.80 13.60 23.12
CA GLN A 19 7.94 12.43 23.27
C GLN A 19 7.28 12.45 24.63
N VAL A 20 5.97 12.30 24.66
CA VAL A 20 5.15 12.28 25.88
C VAL A 20 4.43 10.95 26.01
N LYS A 21 4.19 10.55 27.26
CA LYS A 21 3.37 9.36 27.58
C LYS A 21 1.95 9.78 27.87
N GLN A 22 1.00 8.90 27.60
CA GLN A 22 -0.40 9.10 28.03
C GLN A 22 -0.45 9.35 29.55
N GLY A 23 -1.21 10.38 29.95
CA GLY A 23 -1.32 10.80 31.35
C GLY A 23 -0.20 11.72 31.83
N GLN A 24 0.84 11.98 31.05
CA GLN A 24 1.91 12.92 31.41
C GLN A 24 1.37 14.35 31.44
N VAL A 25 1.73 15.11 32.51
CA VAL A 25 1.43 16.54 32.57
C VAL A 25 2.30 17.30 31.58
N VAL A 26 1.67 18.07 30.70
CA VAL A 26 2.34 18.80 29.62
C VAL A 26 2.24 20.32 29.76
N ALA A 27 1.28 20.81 30.55
CA ALA A 27 1.15 22.23 30.89
C ALA A 27 0.33 22.42 32.18
N ASP A 28 0.46 23.58 32.79
CA ASP A 28 -0.39 24.06 33.85
C ASP A 28 -1.17 25.30 33.42
N VAL A 29 -2.49 25.24 33.57
CA VAL A 29 -3.41 26.35 33.23
C VAL A 29 -4.15 26.80 34.49
N GLU A 30 -4.27 28.11 34.68
CA GLU A 30 -5.08 28.71 35.70
C GLU A 30 -6.40 29.18 35.13
N ALA A 31 -7.49 28.57 35.56
CA ALA A 31 -8.83 28.89 35.07
C ALA A 31 -9.23 30.34 35.39
N ASN A 32 -9.75 31.06 34.41
CA ASN A 32 -10.11 32.47 34.55
C ASN A 32 -11.22 32.72 35.59
N GLU A 33 -12.21 31.86 35.66
CA GLU A 33 -13.36 32.03 36.58
C GLU A 33 -13.05 31.64 38.02
N SER A 34 -12.30 30.56 38.20
CA SER A 34 -12.06 29.99 39.56
C SER A 34 -10.68 30.31 40.12
N LEU A 35 -9.78 30.87 39.30
CA LEU A 35 -8.36 31.11 39.61
C LEU A 35 -7.62 29.83 40.10
N LYS A 36 -8.21 28.66 39.90
CA LYS A 36 -7.61 27.38 40.27
C LYS A 36 -6.72 26.87 39.14
N ARG A 37 -5.56 26.38 39.53
CA ARG A 37 -4.64 25.73 38.60
C ARG A 37 -5.09 24.29 38.35
N TYR A 38 -5.01 23.85 37.13
CA TYR A 38 -5.23 22.46 36.74
C TYR A 38 -4.18 22.03 35.72
N PRO A 39 -3.71 20.78 35.81
CA PRO A 39 -2.77 20.23 34.84
C PRO A 39 -3.47 19.87 33.52
N LEU A 40 -2.81 20.15 32.43
CA LEU A 40 -3.16 19.61 31.12
C LEU A 40 -2.35 18.33 30.91
N VAL A 41 -3.04 17.20 30.74
CA VAL A 41 -2.40 15.89 30.61
C VAL A 41 -2.52 15.36 29.19
N ALA A 42 -1.49 14.67 28.70
CA ALA A 42 -1.47 14.05 27.39
C ALA A 42 -2.54 12.95 27.28
N PRO A 43 -3.49 13.01 26.34
CA PRO A 43 -4.53 11.99 26.19
C PRO A 43 -4.02 10.70 25.53
N ILE A 44 -2.90 10.79 24.82
CA ILE A 44 -2.22 9.68 24.13
C ILE A 44 -0.71 9.81 24.32
N SER A 45 0.00 8.69 24.19
CA SER A 45 1.46 8.74 23.97
C SER A 45 1.75 9.20 22.54
N GLY A 46 2.79 10.01 22.35
CA GLY A 46 3.15 10.52 21.03
C GLY A 46 4.16 11.65 21.07
N THR A 47 4.40 12.25 19.93
CA THR A 47 5.34 13.37 19.75
C THR A 47 4.58 14.69 19.69
N VAL A 48 5.10 15.72 20.33
CA VAL A 48 4.59 17.09 20.24
C VAL A 48 4.95 17.67 18.88
N VAL A 49 3.98 17.91 18.03
CA VAL A 49 4.20 18.42 16.65
C VAL A 49 3.83 19.88 16.50
N GLU A 50 3.07 20.43 17.44
CA GLU A 50 2.68 21.83 17.42
C GLU A 50 2.48 22.33 18.86
N ARG A 51 2.93 23.56 19.11
CA ARG A 51 2.71 24.30 20.34
C ARG A 51 2.26 25.71 19.99
N ARG A 52 1.08 26.13 20.48
CA ARG A 52 0.45 27.41 20.14
C ARG A 52 0.38 28.39 21.31
N GLY A 53 0.89 28.03 22.49
CA GLY A 53 0.84 28.93 23.63
C GLY A 53 2.11 28.92 24.46
N ASN A 54 2.39 30.07 25.07
CA ASN A 54 3.53 30.28 25.96
C ASN A 54 3.06 30.63 27.38
N PRO A 55 3.90 30.42 28.39
CA PRO A 55 3.62 30.89 29.73
C PRO A 55 3.31 32.40 29.72
N GLY A 56 2.24 32.78 30.41
CA GLY A 56 1.77 34.18 30.46
C GLY A 56 0.72 34.54 29.41
N GLU A 57 0.47 33.66 28.40
CA GLU A 57 -0.57 33.88 27.43
C GLU A 57 -1.91 33.32 27.90
N PHE A 58 -3.00 33.95 27.46
CA PHE A 58 -4.36 33.52 27.75
C PHE A 58 -4.82 32.57 26.66
N ILE A 59 -5.35 31.40 27.03
CA ILE A 59 -5.99 30.46 26.14
C ILE A 59 -7.50 30.44 26.36
N ALA A 60 -8.27 30.81 25.34
CA ALA A 60 -9.72 30.76 25.37
C ALA A 60 -10.22 29.52 24.61
N ASP A 61 -9.89 29.43 23.35
CA ASP A 61 -10.32 28.37 22.43
C ASP A 61 -9.14 27.84 21.62
N GLY A 62 -9.27 26.59 21.20
CA GLY A 62 -8.30 25.95 20.32
C GLY A 62 -7.27 25.09 21.05
N PRO A 63 -6.45 24.37 20.29
CA PRO A 63 -5.45 23.47 20.85
C PRO A 63 -4.21 24.22 21.32
N LEU A 64 -3.78 23.96 22.56
CA LEU A 64 -2.49 24.40 23.09
C LEU A 64 -1.34 23.56 22.50
N LEU A 65 -1.54 22.26 22.38
CA LEU A 65 -0.58 21.30 21.89
C LEU A 65 -1.24 20.33 20.92
N THR A 66 -0.51 19.95 19.88
CA THR A 66 -0.89 18.84 18.98
C THR A 66 0.09 17.70 19.20
N LEU A 67 -0.47 16.52 19.54
CA LEU A 67 0.28 15.28 19.70
C LEU A 67 -0.04 14.35 18.52
N VAL A 68 0.99 13.70 18.00
CA VAL A 68 0.85 12.68 16.96
C VAL A 68 1.50 11.39 17.43
N ASN A 69 0.74 10.30 17.38
CA ASN A 69 1.30 8.97 17.53
C ASN A 69 1.69 8.46 16.15
N TYR A 70 2.98 8.23 15.94
CA TYR A 70 3.53 7.73 14.67
C TYR A 70 3.71 6.21 14.65
N GLU A 71 3.37 5.50 15.73
CA GLU A 71 3.51 4.04 15.79
C GLU A 71 2.57 3.31 14.83
N HIS A 72 1.49 3.97 14.44
CA HIS A 72 0.50 3.47 13.50
C HIS A 72 0.39 4.41 12.30
N ALA A 73 0.38 3.85 11.10
CA ALA A 73 0.10 4.57 9.88
C ALA A 73 -1.19 4.03 9.25
N TRP A 74 -2.05 4.92 8.79
CA TRP A 74 -3.21 4.55 7.99
C TRP A 74 -2.92 4.82 6.53
N VAL A 75 -3.08 3.79 5.71
CA VAL A 75 -2.97 3.87 4.27
C VAL A 75 -4.38 3.93 3.69
N GLU A 76 -4.70 5.04 3.01
CA GLU A 76 -5.93 5.16 2.25
C GLU A 76 -5.68 4.71 0.81
N LEU A 77 -6.48 3.76 0.35
CA LEU A 77 -6.42 3.19 -0.99
C LEU A 77 -7.60 3.72 -1.80
N ASN A 78 -7.32 4.23 -2.99
CA ASN A 78 -8.35 4.53 -3.98
C ASN A 78 -8.54 3.28 -4.86
N LEU A 79 -9.72 2.71 -4.83
CA LEU A 79 -10.07 1.53 -5.60
C LEU A 79 -10.55 1.93 -6.99
N PHE A 80 -10.07 1.25 -8.01
CA PHE A 80 -10.63 1.43 -9.35
C PHE A 80 -12.09 0.90 -9.38
N PRO A 81 -12.99 1.53 -10.14
CA PRO A 81 -14.41 1.15 -10.18
C PRO A 81 -14.65 -0.33 -10.50
N GLY A 82 -13.81 -0.93 -11.36
CA GLY A 82 -13.90 -2.35 -11.72
C GLY A 82 -13.47 -3.29 -10.58
N ASP A 83 -12.57 -2.85 -9.70
CA ASP A 83 -12.00 -3.67 -8.62
C ASP A 83 -12.75 -3.49 -7.29
N ALA A 84 -13.36 -2.32 -7.09
CA ALA A 84 -14.07 -2.00 -5.86
C ALA A 84 -15.08 -3.06 -5.39
N PRO A 85 -15.87 -3.70 -6.28
CA PRO A 85 -16.78 -4.78 -5.88
C PRO A 85 -16.08 -6.04 -5.39
N LEU A 86 -14.80 -6.23 -5.68
CA LEU A 86 -14.02 -7.42 -5.31
C LEU A 86 -13.31 -7.25 -3.96
N VAL A 87 -13.20 -6.00 -3.48
CA VAL A 87 -12.46 -5.69 -2.25
C VAL A 87 -13.34 -5.85 -1.03
N ARG A 88 -12.83 -6.54 0.00
CA ARG A 88 -13.51 -6.85 1.26
C ARG A 88 -12.61 -6.57 2.44
N VAL A 89 -13.22 -6.23 3.58
CA VAL A 89 -12.53 -6.19 4.87
C VAL A 89 -11.94 -7.56 5.19
N GLY A 90 -10.72 -7.57 5.72
CA GLY A 90 -9.98 -8.77 6.07
C GLY A 90 -9.06 -9.32 4.96
N GLN A 91 -9.21 -8.89 3.71
CA GLN A 91 -8.33 -9.31 2.64
C GLN A 91 -6.88 -8.90 2.90
N ALA A 92 -5.96 -9.79 2.54
CA ALA A 92 -4.54 -9.51 2.61
C ALA A 92 -4.15 -8.47 1.54
N VAL A 93 -3.24 -7.59 1.91
CA VAL A 93 -2.70 -6.55 1.04
C VAL A 93 -1.21 -6.41 1.27
N VAL A 94 -0.47 -6.13 0.21
CA VAL A 94 0.95 -5.77 0.26
C VAL A 94 1.07 -4.31 -0.13
N ILE A 95 1.54 -3.49 0.80
CA ILE A 95 1.79 -2.06 0.59
C ILE A 95 3.25 -1.87 0.20
N LYS A 96 3.49 -1.11 -0.86
CA LYS A 96 4.81 -0.89 -1.46
C LYS A 96 5.09 0.59 -1.67
N ALA A 97 6.26 1.04 -1.25
CA ALA A 97 6.79 2.36 -1.59
C ALA A 97 8.31 2.38 -1.40
N ASN A 98 9.04 3.05 -2.27
CA ASN A 98 10.48 3.31 -2.15
C ASN A 98 11.33 2.06 -1.82
N GLY A 99 10.97 0.89 -2.39
CA GLY A 99 11.65 -0.37 -2.12
C GLY A 99 11.28 -1.02 -0.78
N ILE A 100 10.36 -0.44 -0.01
CA ILE A 100 9.83 -1.01 1.21
C ILE A 100 8.54 -1.73 0.88
N GLU A 101 8.39 -2.93 1.42
CA GLU A 101 7.15 -3.70 1.35
C GLU A 101 6.67 -4.05 2.76
N GLN A 102 5.38 -3.92 2.99
CA GLN A 102 4.76 -4.36 4.23
C GLN A 102 3.41 -5.01 3.95
N ARG A 103 3.19 -6.15 4.58
CA ARG A 103 1.90 -6.85 4.52
C ARG A 103 0.95 -6.28 5.56
N GLY A 104 -0.31 -6.15 5.17
CA GLY A 104 -1.39 -5.71 6.04
C GLY A 104 -2.68 -6.44 5.72
N ARG A 105 -3.76 -5.97 6.32
CA ARG A 105 -5.13 -6.40 6.00
C ARG A 105 -6.00 -5.17 5.85
N ILE A 106 -6.96 -5.24 4.96
CA ILE A 106 -7.95 -4.20 4.80
C ILE A 106 -8.84 -4.19 6.04
N ASP A 107 -8.86 -3.07 6.75
CA ASP A 107 -9.65 -2.86 7.97
C ASP A 107 -10.99 -2.14 7.70
N PHE A 108 -11.08 -1.42 6.58
CA PHE A 108 -12.25 -0.67 6.20
C PHE A 108 -12.42 -0.60 4.69
N VAL A 109 -13.66 -0.70 4.22
CA VAL A 109 -14.03 -0.50 2.80
C VAL A 109 -15.27 0.38 2.73
N SER A 110 -15.20 1.42 1.93
CA SER A 110 -16.34 2.28 1.56
C SER A 110 -16.63 2.09 0.07
N HIS A 111 -17.59 1.22 -0.24
CA HIS A 111 -17.96 0.95 -1.63
C HIS A 111 -18.53 2.19 -2.34
N GLY A 112 -19.26 3.04 -1.62
CA GLY A 112 -19.86 4.27 -2.19
C GLY A 112 -18.82 5.32 -2.58
N SER A 113 -17.68 5.38 -1.92
CA SER A 113 -16.59 6.32 -2.24
C SER A 113 -15.42 5.65 -2.98
N GLY A 114 -15.46 4.34 -3.21
CA GLY A 114 -14.35 3.60 -3.82
C GLY A 114 -13.07 3.66 -2.99
N ARG A 115 -13.16 3.66 -1.66
CA ARG A 115 -12.01 3.74 -0.76
C ARG A 115 -11.89 2.53 0.13
N ALA A 116 -10.66 2.13 0.39
CA ALA A 116 -10.33 1.16 1.43
C ALA A 116 -9.21 1.72 2.33
N ARG A 117 -9.08 1.15 3.52
CA ARG A 117 -8.05 1.55 4.47
C ARG A 117 -7.32 0.32 4.99
N VAL A 118 -6.05 0.52 5.29
CA VAL A 118 -5.16 -0.48 5.90
C VAL A 118 -4.41 0.20 7.03
N GLU A 119 -4.41 -0.41 8.21
CA GLU A 119 -3.55 0.01 9.30
C GLU A 119 -2.21 -0.73 9.22
N LEU A 120 -1.12 0.01 9.32
CA LEU A 120 0.24 -0.52 9.34
C LEU A 120 0.94 -0.21 10.66
N ASP A 121 1.70 -1.16 11.17
CA ASP A 121 2.67 -0.91 12.24
C ASP A 121 3.79 -0.01 11.69
N ASN A 122 3.95 1.16 12.28
CA ASN A 122 4.92 2.17 11.86
C ASN A 122 5.92 2.54 12.97
N ARG A 123 6.11 1.70 13.97
CA ARG A 123 7.08 1.94 15.06
C ARG A 123 8.51 2.17 14.58
N THR A 124 8.84 1.72 13.39
CA THR A 124 10.13 1.98 12.73
C THR A 124 10.14 3.22 11.84
N LEU A 125 9.06 4.01 11.83
CA LEU A 125 8.88 5.26 11.07
C LEU A 125 9.18 5.14 9.56
N LYS A 126 8.91 3.99 8.97
CA LYS A 126 9.11 3.74 7.53
C LYS A 126 8.03 4.38 6.65
N TRP A 127 6.87 4.70 7.24
CA TRP A 127 5.70 5.21 6.55
C TRP A 127 5.40 6.65 6.97
N PRO A 128 6.08 7.66 6.42
CA PRO A 128 5.79 9.04 6.73
C PRO A 128 4.44 9.47 6.13
N LYS A 129 3.79 10.43 6.80
CA LYS A 129 2.54 11.02 6.32
C LYS A 129 2.72 11.64 4.92
N GLY A 130 1.78 11.34 4.03
CA GLY A 130 1.78 11.86 2.66
C GLY A 130 2.61 11.05 1.67
N LEU A 131 3.20 9.94 2.10
CA LEU A 131 3.89 9.04 1.19
C LEU A 131 2.86 8.39 0.23
N MET A 132 3.13 8.48 -1.07
CA MET A 132 2.37 7.75 -2.07
C MET A 132 2.80 6.28 -2.10
N VAL A 133 1.82 5.38 -2.09
CA VAL A 133 2.04 3.94 -2.05
C VAL A 133 1.30 3.23 -3.16
N VAL A 134 1.77 2.05 -3.50
CA VAL A 134 1.05 1.07 -4.34
C VAL A 134 0.62 -0.08 -3.44
N ALA A 135 -0.60 -0.58 -3.65
CA ALA A 135 -1.15 -1.68 -2.89
C ALA A 135 -1.58 -2.82 -3.80
N ASP A 136 -1.04 -4.01 -3.56
CA ASP A 136 -1.49 -5.24 -4.20
C ASP A 136 -2.46 -5.95 -3.27
N ILE A 137 -3.74 -5.98 -3.64
CA ILE A 137 -4.80 -6.61 -2.85
C ILE A 137 -5.00 -8.03 -3.36
N VAL A 138 -4.97 -9.02 -2.46
CA VAL A 138 -5.29 -10.41 -2.79
C VAL A 138 -6.81 -10.54 -2.91
N ALA A 139 -7.31 -10.49 -4.15
CA ALA A 139 -8.75 -10.56 -4.42
C ALA A 139 -9.32 -11.97 -4.24
N GLY A 140 -8.48 -13.01 -4.36
CA GLY A 140 -8.84 -14.42 -4.18
C GLY A 140 -7.72 -15.34 -4.62
N GLU A 141 -7.82 -16.60 -4.25
CA GLU A 141 -6.97 -17.68 -4.74
C GLU A 141 -7.78 -18.51 -5.75
N ILE A 142 -7.15 -18.82 -6.87
CA ILE A 142 -7.73 -19.64 -7.93
C ILE A 142 -6.79 -20.79 -8.17
N SER A 143 -7.31 -21.99 -8.12
CA SER A 143 -6.58 -23.17 -8.56
C SER A 143 -6.66 -23.26 -10.09
N ALA A 144 -5.50 -23.19 -10.75
CA ALA A 144 -5.37 -23.42 -12.18
C ALA A 144 -4.59 -24.72 -12.40
N PRO A 145 -5.10 -25.66 -13.25
CA PRO A 145 -4.42 -26.93 -13.51
C PRO A 145 -3.07 -26.76 -14.18
N LEU A 146 -2.94 -25.73 -15.01
CA LEU A 146 -1.72 -25.40 -15.75
C LEU A 146 -1.55 -23.88 -15.82
N VAL A 147 -0.34 -23.43 -15.50
CA VAL A 147 0.02 -22.00 -15.56
C VAL A 147 1.32 -21.81 -16.32
N ILE A 148 1.46 -20.64 -16.93
CA ILE A 148 2.66 -20.22 -17.65
C ILE A 148 3.15 -18.86 -17.14
N ASP A 149 4.48 -18.68 -17.07
CA ASP A 149 5.09 -17.39 -16.78
C ASP A 149 4.82 -16.41 -17.93
N ASN A 150 4.25 -15.24 -17.62
CA ASN A 150 3.88 -14.25 -18.62
C ASN A 150 5.07 -13.76 -19.45
N ARG A 151 6.31 -13.87 -18.95
CA ARG A 151 7.53 -13.52 -19.70
C ARG A 151 7.79 -14.44 -20.88
N ALA A 152 7.21 -15.63 -20.89
CA ALA A 152 7.32 -16.59 -22.02
C ALA A 152 6.39 -16.23 -23.19
N LEU A 153 5.34 -15.44 -22.93
CA LEU A 153 4.31 -15.12 -23.89
C LEU A 153 4.86 -14.15 -24.95
N GLN A 154 4.60 -14.48 -26.21
CA GLN A 154 4.93 -13.65 -27.36
C GLN A 154 3.70 -13.46 -28.23
N SER A 155 3.61 -12.30 -28.87
CA SER A 155 2.61 -12.04 -29.92
C SER A 155 3.20 -12.40 -31.27
N PHE A 156 2.58 -13.30 -31.99
CA PHE A 156 2.99 -13.66 -33.37
C PHE A 156 1.76 -13.65 -34.28
N ARG A 157 1.74 -12.72 -35.24
CA ARG A 157 0.54 -12.37 -36.04
C ARG A 157 -0.61 -12.04 -35.06
N ASP A 158 -1.75 -12.69 -35.19
CA ASP A 158 -2.93 -12.47 -34.33
C ASP A 158 -3.02 -13.43 -33.13
N TRP A 159 -1.95 -14.19 -32.87
CA TRP A 159 -1.93 -15.23 -31.82
C TRP A 159 -1.01 -14.88 -30.67
N THR A 160 -1.44 -15.23 -29.47
CA THR A 160 -0.52 -15.35 -28.33
C THR A 160 0.12 -16.73 -28.38
N VAL A 161 1.44 -16.74 -28.36
CA VAL A 161 2.24 -17.97 -28.57
C VAL A 161 3.32 -18.12 -27.53
N VAL A 162 3.83 -19.34 -27.40
CA VAL A 162 5.04 -19.67 -26.64
C VAL A 162 5.97 -20.49 -27.52
N PHE A 163 7.26 -20.48 -27.20
CA PHE A 163 8.24 -21.37 -27.81
C PHE A 163 8.46 -22.57 -26.90
N ILE A 164 8.10 -23.77 -27.38
CA ILE A 164 8.34 -25.03 -26.69
C ILE A 164 9.57 -25.72 -27.25
N GLN A 165 10.28 -26.43 -26.38
CA GLN A 165 11.38 -27.27 -26.80
C GLN A 165 10.88 -28.67 -27.17
N VAL A 166 11.15 -29.08 -28.41
CA VAL A 166 10.85 -30.42 -28.94
C VAL A 166 12.18 -31.03 -29.42
N GLY A 167 12.73 -31.94 -28.65
CA GLY A 167 14.08 -32.47 -28.92
C GLY A 167 15.14 -31.36 -28.88
N ASN A 168 15.81 -31.13 -30.01
CA ASN A 168 16.84 -30.08 -30.16
C ASN A 168 16.34 -28.81 -30.89
N THR A 169 15.06 -28.71 -31.11
CA THR A 169 14.44 -27.59 -31.82
C THR A 169 13.45 -26.85 -30.93
N TYR A 170 13.11 -25.65 -31.36
CA TYR A 170 12.06 -24.86 -30.73
C TYR A 170 10.91 -24.69 -31.71
N GLU A 171 9.71 -24.95 -31.24
CA GLU A 171 8.49 -24.84 -32.04
C GLU A 171 7.60 -23.73 -31.44
N ILE A 172 6.98 -22.96 -32.32
CA ILE A 172 5.96 -22.00 -31.96
C ILE A 172 4.66 -22.73 -31.63
N ARG A 173 4.05 -22.40 -30.49
CA ARG A 173 2.77 -23.00 -30.12
C ARG A 173 1.78 -21.95 -29.68
N PRO A 174 0.66 -21.79 -30.39
CA PRO A 174 -0.44 -20.93 -29.96
C PRO A 174 -1.01 -21.42 -28.63
N VAL A 175 -1.32 -20.49 -27.73
CA VAL A 175 -1.94 -20.77 -26.45
C VAL A 175 -3.20 -19.95 -26.25
N ARG A 176 -4.20 -20.55 -25.63
CA ARG A 176 -5.36 -19.84 -25.13
C ARG A 176 -5.23 -19.68 -23.63
N LEU A 177 -5.25 -18.43 -23.18
CA LEU A 177 -5.04 -18.08 -21.80
C LEU A 177 -6.38 -17.84 -21.08
N GLY A 178 -6.41 -18.15 -19.80
CA GLY A 178 -7.49 -17.85 -18.87
C GLY A 178 -7.17 -16.65 -18.00
N ARG A 179 -7.31 -16.81 -16.69
CA ARG A 179 -7.06 -15.77 -15.70
C ARG A 179 -5.57 -15.54 -15.50
N SER A 180 -5.21 -14.31 -15.11
CA SER A 180 -3.83 -13.94 -14.85
C SER A 180 -3.72 -13.13 -13.55
N ASP A 181 -2.61 -13.30 -12.84
CA ASP A 181 -2.23 -12.47 -11.68
C ASP A 181 -1.18 -11.41 -12.04
N GLY A 182 -0.87 -11.25 -13.36
CA GLY A 182 0.17 -10.35 -13.84
C GLY A 182 1.56 -10.99 -13.93
N ARG A 183 1.85 -12.07 -13.21
CA ARG A 183 3.10 -12.85 -13.29
C ARG A 183 2.93 -14.13 -14.07
N VAL A 184 1.87 -14.84 -13.78
CA VAL A 184 1.51 -16.09 -14.43
C VAL A 184 0.10 -15.99 -15.01
N SER A 185 -0.17 -16.74 -16.06
CA SER A 185 -1.48 -16.88 -16.68
C SER A 185 -1.89 -18.35 -16.70
N GLU A 186 -3.16 -18.60 -16.45
CA GLU A 186 -3.77 -19.92 -16.66
C GLU A 186 -3.71 -20.27 -18.14
N VAL A 187 -3.35 -21.51 -18.44
CA VAL A 187 -3.38 -22.04 -19.81
C VAL A 187 -4.60 -22.92 -19.96
N LEU A 188 -5.51 -22.52 -20.83
CA LEU A 188 -6.72 -23.26 -21.15
C LEU A 188 -6.48 -24.27 -22.26
N GLU A 189 -5.64 -23.91 -23.26
CA GLU A 189 -5.30 -24.76 -24.40
C GLU A 189 -3.90 -24.45 -24.92
N GLY A 190 -3.27 -25.42 -25.56
CA GLY A 190 -2.02 -25.25 -26.29
C GLY A 190 -0.79 -25.83 -25.57
N LEU A 191 -0.82 -26.10 -24.28
CA LEU A 191 0.26 -26.74 -23.52
C LEU A 191 -0.25 -27.91 -22.69
N ASN A 192 0.65 -28.81 -22.38
CA ASN A 192 0.43 -29.95 -21.50
C ASN A 192 1.38 -29.87 -20.30
N SER A 193 1.01 -30.54 -19.21
CA SER A 193 1.91 -30.70 -18.07
C SER A 193 3.17 -31.47 -18.49
N GLY A 194 4.34 -30.89 -18.19
CA GLY A 194 5.64 -31.45 -18.59
C GLY A 194 6.25 -30.81 -19.83
N ASP A 195 5.52 -30.01 -20.60
CA ASP A 195 6.07 -29.25 -21.72
C ASP A 195 7.15 -28.29 -21.23
N ARG A 196 8.29 -28.23 -21.94
CA ARG A 196 9.38 -27.29 -21.67
C ARG A 196 9.22 -26.09 -22.58
N TYR A 197 9.11 -24.90 -22.01
CA TYR A 197 8.97 -23.67 -22.74
C TYR A 197 10.04 -22.65 -22.39
N VAL A 198 10.31 -21.72 -23.31
CA VAL A 198 11.33 -20.70 -23.18
C VAL A 198 10.76 -19.49 -22.45
N VAL A 199 11.36 -19.11 -21.31
CA VAL A 199 10.98 -17.91 -20.54
C VAL A 199 11.88 -16.73 -20.85
N GLY A 200 13.21 -16.97 -20.86
CA GLY A 200 14.18 -15.90 -21.12
C GLY A 200 14.51 -15.78 -22.61
N ASN A 201 14.61 -14.53 -23.09
CA ASN A 201 15.03 -14.22 -24.46
C ASN A 201 14.14 -14.83 -25.56
N SER A 202 12.90 -15.19 -25.28
CA SER A 202 11.94 -15.75 -26.24
C SER A 202 11.71 -14.86 -27.48
N TYR A 203 11.93 -13.53 -27.33
CA TYR A 203 11.86 -12.58 -28.44
C TYR A 203 12.92 -12.82 -29.53
N LEU A 204 14.07 -13.42 -29.20
CA LEU A 204 15.11 -13.78 -30.20
C LEU A 204 14.60 -14.88 -31.13
N LEU A 205 13.91 -15.87 -30.58
CA LEU A 205 13.31 -16.95 -31.37
C LEU A 205 12.20 -16.40 -32.28
N LYS A 206 11.41 -15.44 -31.81
CA LYS A 206 10.43 -14.74 -32.63
C LYS A 206 11.10 -14.00 -33.80
N ALA A 207 12.16 -13.24 -33.51
CA ALA A 207 12.87 -12.49 -34.57
C ALA A 207 13.49 -13.38 -35.62
N ASP A 208 14.00 -14.57 -35.24
CA ASP A 208 14.56 -15.54 -36.16
C ASP A 208 13.48 -16.18 -37.05
N LEU A 209 12.33 -16.48 -36.48
CA LEU A 209 11.18 -17.02 -37.20
C LEU A 209 10.63 -16.00 -38.24
N GLU A 210 10.55 -14.73 -37.85
CA GLU A 210 10.09 -13.66 -38.74
C GLU A 210 11.04 -13.43 -39.94
N LYS A 211 12.36 -13.54 -39.69
CA LYS A 211 13.38 -13.47 -40.76
C LYS A 211 13.27 -14.64 -41.74
N SER A 212 13.10 -15.85 -41.24
CA SER A 212 12.99 -17.06 -42.10
C SER A 212 11.71 -17.04 -42.94
N GLY A 213 10.60 -16.49 -42.43
CA GLY A 213 9.36 -16.31 -43.17
C GLY A 213 9.46 -15.27 -44.31
N ALA A 214 10.23 -14.21 -44.10
CA ALA A 214 10.42 -13.15 -45.10
C ALA A 214 11.33 -13.57 -46.26
N SER A 215 12.10 -14.64 -46.14
CA SER A 215 13.01 -15.14 -47.21
C SER A 215 12.36 -16.09 -48.19
N HIS A 216 11.09 -16.47 -48.02
CA HIS A 216 10.36 -17.37 -48.90
C HIS A 216 9.34 -16.69 -49.86
N ASP A 217 9.24 -15.36 -49.79
CA ASP A 217 8.34 -14.56 -50.67
C ASP A 217 9.07 -13.84 -51.81
N HIS A 218 10.09 -14.48 -52.44
CA HIS A 218 10.73 -13.99 -53.64
C HIS A 218 10.67 -15.02 -54.77
#